data_118a2a2fb59c0ee32f90f32e7ef6f6d7
#
_entry.id   118a2a2fb59c0ee32f90f32e7ef6f6d7
#
_cell.length_a   1.000
_cell.length_b   1.000
_cell.length_c   1.000
_cell.angle_alpha   90.00
_cell.angle_beta   90.00
_cell.angle_gamma   90.00
#
_symmetry.space_group_name_H-M   'P 1'
#
loop_
_entity.id
_entity.type
_entity.pdbx_description
1 polymer ?
#
loop_
_entity_poly.entity_id
_entity_poly.type
_entity_poly.pdbx_seq_one_letter_code
_entity_poly.pdbx_strand_id
1 'polypeptide(L)'
;MKKQTTKTIAAALTAAMVCSLAGCAGNSSGTTETSNAEKSSEAEKTEAAAGMEQDNEKDSVIVVMGPSSEPEAGFDPAYGWGAGEHVHEPLIQSTLTVTKADMTIGYDLATDMNVSDDGMTWTVTIRDDVKFTDGEPLTAEDVAFTYNTLRDTSSVNDFTMLEEAKALDNTTVEFDMTRPYSIWPYTMAITGIVPEHAYGPDYGSNPIGSGRYIMKQWDKGQQVILTANPDYYGDEPEMKTVTVLFMDEDAAYAAALSGQVDLAYTSAAYSDQTVDGFSLLACKTVDNRGFNLPAIPAGETDENGVPLGNDFTSDINVRRAINLAIDRDEMIEHVLNGYGTAAYSVCDQMPWYNAAAEVEYDPGMAAAILKEAGWSAGSDGILEKDGVRAEFTMLYPTGDSVRQALAEDTANQLKEIGIKVTTEGVGWDTAYDRAQSTPLMWGWGAHTPMELYNIYHTAPGKKYAEYSPYANEKVDEYMDEALAESDLEKSYELWKNAQWDGTSGITQDGDLPWIWLVNIDHLYWVKDGLQVAEQKLHPHGHGWSIVNNVDQWTWK
;
A
#
# COMPACT_ATOMS: atom_id res chain seq x y z
N MET A 1 -43.79 -29.08 1.64
CA MET A 1 -44.21 -29.69 2.93
C MET A 1 -42.99 -29.76 3.86
N LYS A 2 -43.21 -29.27 5.08
CA LYS A 2 -42.34 -29.29 6.27
C LYS A 2 -41.19 -28.29 6.33
N LYS A 3 -41.51 -27.15 6.98
CA LYS A 3 -40.64 -26.22 7.72
C LYS A 3 -40.02 -26.96 8.90
N GLN A 4 -38.76 -26.71 9.16
CA GLN A 4 -38.23 -26.83 10.52
C GLN A 4 -37.41 -25.60 10.87
N THR A 5 -37.96 -24.86 11.80
CA THR A 5 -37.40 -23.76 12.58
C THR A 5 -36.38 -24.29 13.58
N THR A 6 -35.22 -23.66 13.64
CA THR A 6 -34.34 -23.82 14.81
C THR A 6 -34.08 -22.47 15.45
N LYS A 7 -34.35 -22.40 16.73
CA LYS A 7 -34.36 -21.20 17.56
C LYS A 7 -32.98 -20.79 18.04
N THR A 8 -32.74 -19.51 17.99
CA THR A 8 -31.69 -18.74 18.63
C THR A 8 -31.69 -18.90 20.15
N ILE A 9 -30.52 -19.04 20.75
CA ILE A 9 -30.30 -18.80 22.18
C ILE A 9 -29.24 -17.72 22.30
N ALA A 10 -29.68 -16.52 22.69
CA ALA A 10 -28.83 -15.42 23.13
C ALA A 10 -28.62 -15.57 24.65
N ALA A 11 -27.37 -15.62 25.08
CA ALA A 11 -27.03 -15.49 26.50
C ALA A 11 -26.29 -14.17 26.71
N ALA A 12 -26.98 -13.22 27.32
CA ALA A 12 -26.41 -11.98 27.81
C ALA A 12 -25.66 -12.22 29.13
N LEU A 13 -24.42 -11.76 29.21
CA LEU A 13 -23.70 -11.60 30.47
C LEU A 13 -23.40 -10.13 30.70
N THR A 14 -24.22 -9.52 31.58
CA THR A 14 -24.01 -8.20 32.17
C THR A 14 -23.15 -8.36 33.43
N ALA A 15 -22.01 -7.71 33.50
CA ALA A 15 -21.28 -7.51 34.76
C ALA A 15 -21.14 -6.01 35.01
N ALA A 16 -21.81 -5.56 36.06
CA ALA A 16 -21.76 -4.21 36.57
C ALA A 16 -20.48 -4.01 37.41
N MET A 17 -19.78 -2.90 37.19
CA MET A 17 -18.78 -2.38 38.10
C MET A 17 -19.27 -1.05 38.69
N VAL A 18 -19.48 -1.07 39.97
CA VAL A 18 -19.94 0.05 40.81
C VAL A 18 -18.74 0.92 41.20
N CYS A 19 -18.84 2.21 40.90
CA CYS A 19 -17.95 3.24 41.44
C CYS A 19 -18.30 3.51 42.89
N SER A 20 -17.27 3.59 43.77
CA SER A 20 -17.39 4.25 45.08
C SER A 20 -16.39 5.38 45.19
N LEU A 21 -16.94 6.60 45.08
CA LEU A 21 -16.33 7.83 45.56
C LEU A 21 -16.73 8.04 47.02
N ALA A 22 -15.77 8.27 47.88
CA ALA A 22 -16.01 9.00 49.12
C ALA A 22 -14.74 9.76 49.51
N GLY A 23 -14.80 11.06 49.43
CA GLY A 23 -13.85 11.98 50.00
C GLY A 23 -14.17 12.22 51.48
N CYS A 24 -13.18 12.67 52.22
CA CYS A 24 -13.38 13.64 53.33
C CYS A 24 -12.04 14.28 53.68
N ALA A 25 -12.10 15.59 53.76
CA ALA A 25 -11.06 16.46 54.28
C ALA A 25 -11.02 16.43 55.81
N GLY A 26 -9.86 16.76 56.37
CA GLY A 26 -9.71 16.99 57.83
C GLY A 26 -8.29 17.34 58.19
N ASN A 27 -8.14 18.59 58.54
CA ASN A 27 -6.95 19.32 58.96
C ASN A 27 -6.58 19.01 60.41
N SER A 28 -5.28 18.92 60.80
CA SER A 28 -4.65 19.76 61.85
C SER A 28 -3.35 19.19 62.37
N SER A 29 -2.37 20.00 62.31
CA SER A 29 -1.25 20.40 63.22
C SER A 29 -0.84 19.48 64.37
N GLY A 30 0.52 19.33 64.53
CA GLY A 30 1.15 19.01 65.83
C GLY A 30 2.57 18.46 65.71
N THR A 31 3.51 19.35 65.77
CA THR A 31 4.88 19.38 66.38
C THR A 31 5.55 18.10 66.93
N THR A 32 6.84 18.00 66.53
CA THR A 32 8.11 17.67 67.21
C THR A 32 8.25 16.33 67.97
N GLU A 33 9.26 15.54 67.63
CA GLU A 33 10.59 15.53 68.21
C GLU A 33 11.46 14.38 67.66
N THR A 34 12.73 14.68 67.63
CA THR A 34 13.94 13.96 67.28
C THR A 34 14.14 12.62 68.02
N SER A 35 14.68 11.60 67.32
CA SER A 35 15.86 10.86 67.83
C SER A 35 16.56 10.04 66.76
N ASN A 36 17.89 10.15 66.71
CA ASN A 36 18.86 9.40 65.95
C ASN A 36 18.81 7.90 66.20
N ALA A 37 19.00 7.11 65.17
CA ALA A 37 19.82 5.90 65.26
C ALA A 37 20.31 5.53 63.82
N GLU A 38 21.60 5.70 63.64
CA GLU A 38 22.39 5.12 62.56
C GLU A 38 22.27 3.59 62.58
N LYS A 39 22.10 2.98 61.40
CA LYS A 39 22.79 1.72 61.06
C LYS A 39 22.86 1.56 59.55
N SER A 40 24.09 1.53 59.09
CA SER A 40 24.61 1.11 57.81
C SER A 40 23.99 -0.16 57.27
N SER A 41 23.64 -0.16 55.96
CA SER A 41 23.78 -1.33 55.13
C SER A 41 24.32 -0.86 53.75
N GLU A 42 25.50 -1.37 53.47
CA GLU A 42 26.20 -1.28 52.21
C GLU A 42 25.31 -1.72 51.09
N ALA A 43 25.12 -0.86 50.09
CA ALA A 43 24.66 -1.25 48.80
C ALA A 43 25.88 -1.67 47.97
N GLU A 44 25.98 -2.92 47.65
CA GLU A 44 26.89 -3.47 46.66
C GLU A 44 26.66 -2.72 45.33
N LYS A 45 27.64 -1.91 44.97
CA LYS A 45 27.84 -1.44 43.59
C LYS A 45 28.32 -2.64 42.78
N THR A 46 27.47 -3.19 41.96
CA THR A 46 27.89 -4.02 40.84
C THR A 46 28.61 -3.13 39.83
N GLU A 47 29.92 -3.15 39.90
CA GLU A 47 30.79 -2.77 38.79
C GLU A 47 30.65 -3.84 37.69
N ALA A 48 29.92 -3.52 36.65
CA ALA A 48 29.96 -4.23 35.37
C ALA A 48 29.70 -3.24 34.25
N ALA A 49 30.76 -2.59 33.84
CA ALA A 49 30.95 -2.04 32.49
C ALA A 49 32.20 -1.15 32.50
N ALA A 50 33.35 -1.79 32.52
CA ALA A 50 34.59 -1.12 32.13
C ALA A 50 35.32 -2.09 31.18
N GLY A 51 35.41 -1.71 29.91
CA GLY A 51 36.39 -2.23 28.98
C GLY A 51 35.86 -3.10 27.87
N MET A 52 35.25 -2.49 26.87
CA MET A 52 35.42 -2.85 25.47
C MET A 52 35.26 -1.55 24.68
N GLU A 53 36.35 -0.81 24.51
CA GLU A 53 36.54 0.01 23.32
C GLU A 53 36.72 -0.99 22.18
N GLN A 54 35.63 -1.45 21.57
CA GLN A 54 35.62 -1.92 20.21
C GLN A 54 35.45 -0.67 19.34
N ASP A 55 36.30 -0.53 18.34
CA ASP A 55 35.97 0.21 17.11
C ASP A 55 34.67 -0.43 16.57
N ASN A 56 33.55 0.03 17.06
CA ASN A 56 32.26 -0.38 16.55
C ASN A 56 31.96 0.47 15.33
N GLU A 57 32.28 -0.05 14.15
CA GLU A 57 31.50 0.29 13.00
C GLU A 57 30.04 0.05 13.39
N LYS A 58 29.23 1.09 13.33
CA LYS A 58 27.80 0.99 13.72
C LYS A 58 27.10 0.20 12.63
N ASP A 59 26.68 -1.01 12.94
CA ASP A 59 26.06 -1.98 12.02
C ASP A 59 24.60 -2.28 12.36
N SER A 60 23.97 -1.36 13.10
CA SER A 60 22.59 -1.49 13.51
C SER A 60 21.79 -0.21 13.22
N VAL A 61 20.49 -0.36 12.99
CA VAL A 61 19.57 0.75 12.72
C VAL A 61 18.24 0.55 13.44
N ILE A 62 17.68 1.65 13.95
CA ILE A 62 16.34 1.71 14.55
C ILE A 62 15.44 2.53 13.63
N VAL A 63 14.45 1.87 13.04
CA VAL A 63 13.48 2.43 12.10
C VAL A 63 12.11 2.53 12.78
N VAL A 64 11.42 3.65 12.62
CA VAL A 64 10.03 3.80 13.06
C VAL A 64 9.10 3.76 11.86
N MET A 65 8.08 2.93 11.95
CA MET A 65 6.96 2.83 11.01
C MET A 65 5.64 3.10 11.72
N GLY A 66 4.59 3.42 10.96
CA GLY A 66 3.24 3.55 11.51
C GLY A 66 2.69 2.22 12.06
N PRO A 67 1.73 2.25 13.01
CA PRO A 67 1.15 1.04 13.60
C PRO A 67 0.51 0.10 12.57
N SER A 68 -0.05 0.65 11.48
CA SER A 68 -0.63 -0.14 10.38
C SER A 68 0.39 -0.95 9.58
N SER A 69 1.69 -0.67 9.75
CA SER A 69 2.75 -1.45 9.10
C SER A 69 3.06 -2.76 9.82
N GLU A 70 2.56 -2.95 11.05
CA GLU A 70 2.71 -4.23 11.75
C GLU A 70 1.81 -5.28 11.09
N PRO A 71 2.34 -6.45 10.67
CA PRO A 71 1.53 -7.50 10.08
C PRO A 71 0.60 -8.13 11.14
N GLU A 72 -0.72 -8.07 10.94
CA GLU A 72 -1.70 -8.60 11.91
C GLU A 72 -1.54 -10.11 12.15
N ALA A 73 -1.32 -10.87 11.08
CA ALA A 73 -1.16 -12.32 11.12
C ALA A 73 0.30 -12.77 11.25
N GLY A 74 1.25 -11.82 11.33
CA GLY A 74 2.67 -12.11 11.38
C GLY A 74 3.32 -12.16 10.00
N PHE A 75 4.54 -12.69 9.95
CA PHE A 75 5.40 -12.65 8.76
C PHE A 75 5.20 -13.88 7.86
N ASP A 76 3.94 -14.22 7.59
CA ASP A 76 3.52 -15.31 6.71
C ASP A 76 3.05 -14.74 5.37
N PRO A 77 3.67 -15.13 4.23
CA PRO A 77 3.26 -14.67 2.91
C PRO A 77 1.81 -14.95 2.55
N ALA A 78 1.16 -15.93 3.19
CA ALA A 78 -0.24 -16.26 2.96
C ALA A 78 -1.21 -15.18 3.45
N TYR A 79 -0.80 -14.40 4.45
CA TYR A 79 -1.64 -13.39 5.10
C TYR A 79 -1.15 -11.96 4.89
N GLY A 80 -0.07 -11.81 4.15
CA GLY A 80 0.50 -10.52 3.80
C GLY A 80 1.62 -10.05 4.72
N TRP A 81 2.61 -9.48 4.10
CA TRP A 81 3.80 -8.90 4.71
C TRP A 81 3.75 -7.39 4.52
N GLY A 82 3.08 -6.67 5.39
CA GLY A 82 2.96 -5.22 5.26
C GLY A 82 1.66 -4.65 5.82
N ALA A 83 1.34 -3.43 5.45
CA ALA A 83 0.18 -2.69 5.93
C ALA A 83 -1.09 -3.06 5.15
N GLY A 84 -2.08 -3.61 5.83
CA GLY A 84 -3.39 -3.89 5.26
C GLY A 84 -3.33 -4.88 4.10
N GLU A 85 -3.93 -4.52 2.96
CA GLU A 85 -3.98 -5.36 1.75
C GLU A 85 -2.74 -5.21 0.85
N HIS A 86 -1.74 -4.41 1.26
CA HIS A 86 -0.55 -4.12 0.47
C HIS A 86 0.57 -5.07 0.84
N VAL A 87 1.07 -5.80 -0.16
CA VAL A 87 2.16 -6.76 0.01
C VAL A 87 3.48 -6.10 -0.37
N HIS A 88 4.45 -6.23 0.52
CA HIS A 88 5.81 -5.73 0.30
C HIS A 88 6.77 -6.88 0.00
N GLU A 89 7.91 -6.57 -0.63
CA GLU A 89 8.99 -7.52 -0.82
C GLU A 89 9.51 -7.99 0.55
N PRO A 90 9.58 -9.32 0.79
CA PRO A 90 9.97 -9.85 2.10
C PRO A 90 11.48 -9.71 2.36
N LEU A 91 11.85 -9.53 3.63
CA LEU A 91 13.24 -9.56 4.09
C LEU A 91 13.65 -10.93 4.67
N ILE A 92 12.66 -11.69 5.18
CA ILE A 92 12.87 -12.97 5.87
C ILE A 92 12.86 -14.14 4.88
N GLN A 93 11.95 -14.10 3.91
CA GLN A 93 11.89 -15.07 2.84
C GLN A 93 12.60 -14.52 1.59
N SER A 94 13.10 -15.40 0.74
CA SER A 94 13.53 -15.06 -0.62
C SER A 94 12.38 -15.26 -1.60
N THR A 95 12.45 -14.58 -2.74
CA THR A 95 11.46 -14.63 -3.82
C THR A 95 12.07 -15.23 -5.08
N LEU A 96 11.27 -15.64 -6.06
CA LEU A 96 11.81 -16.15 -7.33
C LEU A 96 12.38 -15.03 -8.18
N THR A 97 11.71 -13.88 -8.20
CA THR A 97 12.10 -12.68 -8.95
C THR A 97 12.14 -11.47 -8.04
N VAL A 98 12.63 -10.34 -8.51
CA VAL A 98 12.66 -9.05 -7.82
C VAL A 98 12.26 -7.94 -8.76
N THR A 99 11.66 -6.88 -8.23
CA THR A 99 11.43 -5.64 -8.96
C THR A 99 12.67 -4.74 -8.86
N LYS A 100 13.29 -4.42 -9.99
CA LYS A 100 14.46 -3.54 -10.06
C LYS A 100 14.10 -2.06 -9.88
N ALA A 101 15.12 -1.20 -9.79
CA ALA A 101 14.93 0.24 -9.62
C ALA A 101 14.15 0.90 -10.80
N ASP A 102 14.27 0.35 -12.00
CA ASP A 102 13.53 0.79 -13.20
C ASP A 102 12.15 0.13 -13.36
N MET A 103 11.67 -0.53 -12.30
CA MET A 103 10.39 -1.26 -12.26
C MET A 103 10.30 -2.46 -13.21
N THR A 104 11.38 -2.87 -13.84
CA THR A 104 11.47 -4.13 -14.58
C THR A 104 11.78 -5.30 -13.66
N ILE A 105 11.54 -6.51 -14.14
CA ILE A 105 11.80 -7.74 -13.37
C ILE A 105 13.26 -8.19 -13.48
N GLY A 106 13.81 -8.62 -12.37
CA GLY A 106 15.09 -9.34 -12.24
C GLY A 106 14.90 -10.71 -11.61
N TYR A 107 15.97 -11.51 -11.56
CA TYR A 107 15.97 -12.80 -10.89
C TYR A 107 16.56 -12.68 -9.48
N ASP A 108 16.03 -13.50 -8.55
CA ASP A 108 16.60 -13.74 -7.21
C ASP A 108 16.89 -15.24 -7.03
N LEU A 109 15.92 -16.05 -6.56
CA LEU A 109 16.09 -17.51 -6.55
C LEU A 109 16.08 -18.10 -7.96
N ALA A 110 15.31 -17.53 -8.88
CA ALA A 110 15.28 -17.96 -10.27
C ALA A 110 16.63 -17.69 -10.96
N THR A 111 17.05 -18.62 -11.81
CA THR A 111 18.21 -18.48 -12.70
C THR A 111 17.81 -18.48 -14.18
N ASP A 112 16.63 -19.03 -14.48
CA ASP A 112 16.02 -19.04 -15.81
C ASP A 112 14.50 -19.15 -15.67
N MET A 113 13.78 -18.57 -16.62
CA MET A 113 12.33 -18.60 -16.64
C MET A 113 11.81 -18.60 -18.07
N ASN A 114 10.94 -19.54 -18.38
CA ASN A 114 10.34 -19.69 -19.70
C ASN A 114 8.83 -19.85 -19.58
N VAL A 115 8.08 -19.29 -20.53
CA VAL A 115 6.64 -19.46 -20.67
C VAL A 115 6.34 -20.17 -21.98
N SER A 116 5.32 -21.04 -21.99
CA SER A 116 4.84 -21.71 -23.20
C SER A 116 4.22 -20.71 -24.18
N ASP A 117 4.19 -21.08 -25.47
CA ASP A 117 3.63 -20.21 -26.54
C ASP A 117 2.18 -19.78 -26.32
N ASP A 118 1.41 -20.57 -25.58
CA ASP A 118 0.01 -20.29 -25.22
C ASP A 118 -0.14 -19.56 -23.88
N GLY A 119 0.98 -19.23 -23.22
CA GLY A 119 1.00 -18.52 -21.94
C GLY A 119 0.49 -19.33 -20.74
N MET A 120 0.21 -20.65 -20.92
CA MET A 120 -0.44 -21.47 -19.90
C MET A 120 0.50 -22.20 -18.97
N THR A 121 1.79 -22.28 -19.29
CA THR A 121 2.76 -23.00 -18.46
C THR A 121 4.02 -22.17 -18.30
N TRP A 122 4.40 -21.88 -17.07
CA TRP A 122 5.68 -21.27 -16.73
C TRP A 122 6.63 -22.30 -16.16
N THR A 123 7.85 -22.36 -16.69
CA THR A 123 8.92 -23.22 -16.17
C THR A 123 10.00 -22.33 -15.60
N VAL A 124 10.31 -22.48 -14.32
CA VAL A 124 11.32 -21.69 -13.61
C VAL A 124 12.40 -22.61 -13.09
N THR A 125 13.65 -22.30 -13.42
CA THR A 125 14.82 -22.96 -12.85
C THR A 125 15.35 -22.11 -11.71
N ILE A 126 15.55 -22.70 -10.54
CA ILE A 126 16.09 -22.02 -9.37
C ILE A 126 17.55 -22.44 -9.12
N ARG A 127 18.27 -21.65 -8.37
CA ARG A 127 19.61 -21.98 -7.87
C ARG A 127 19.57 -23.16 -6.91
N ASP A 128 20.69 -23.86 -6.73
CA ASP A 128 20.80 -25.09 -5.94
C ASP A 128 21.67 -24.94 -4.67
N ASP A 129 22.11 -23.72 -4.37
CA ASP A 129 23.02 -23.41 -3.26
C ASP A 129 22.35 -22.69 -2.09
N VAL A 130 21.01 -22.56 -2.09
CA VAL A 130 20.25 -21.84 -1.06
C VAL A 130 19.82 -22.79 0.07
N LYS A 131 19.87 -22.27 1.30
CA LYS A 131 19.34 -22.93 2.48
C LYS A 131 18.38 -22.05 3.26
N PHE A 132 17.45 -22.67 3.91
CA PHE A 132 16.69 -22.02 4.96
C PHE A 132 17.54 -21.78 6.22
N THR A 133 17.08 -20.90 7.10
CA THR A 133 17.81 -20.52 8.33
C THR A 133 17.93 -21.64 9.38
N ASP A 134 17.25 -22.75 9.20
CA ASP A 134 17.42 -23.98 9.98
C ASP A 134 18.44 -24.96 9.39
N GLY A 135 19.01 -24.63 8.20
CA GLY A 135 20.06 -25.37 7.51
C GLY A 135 19.59 -26.36 6.46
N GLU A 136 18.27 -26.61 6.32
CA GLU A 136 17.72 -27.45 5.26
C GLU A 136 17.82 -26.75 3.89
N PRO A 137 18.07 -27.49 2.79
CA PRO A 137 18.16 -26.89 1.46
C PRO A 137 16.78 -26.40 0.98
N LEU A 138 16.76 -25.26 0.28
CA LEU A 138 15.58 -24.80 -0.45
C LEU A 138 15.56 -25.48 -1.81
N THR A 139 14.44 -26.09 -2.16
CA THR A 139 14.25 -26.85 -3.41
C THR A 139 13.00 -26.41 -4.18
N ALA A 140 12.83 -26.92 -5.40
CA ALA A 140 11.62 -26.72 -6.18
C ALA A 140 10.36 -27.31 -5.51
N GLU A 141 10.51 -28.27 -4.57
CA GLU A 141 9.38 -28.80 -3.79
C GLU A 141 8.85 -27.72 -2.84
N ASP A 142 9.73 -26.94 -2.16
CA ASP A 142 9.32 -25.81 -1.31
C ASP A 142 8.63 -24.70 -2.11
N VAL A 143 9.14 -24.43 -3.33
CA VAL A 143 8.49 -23.47 -4.25
C VAL A 143 7.09 -23.96 -4.62
N ALA A 144 6.95 -25.19 -5.10
CA ALA A 144 5.65 -25.75 -5.46
C ALA A 144 4.67 -25.80 -4.28
N PHE A 145 5.16 -26.20 -3.11
CA PHE A 145 4.39 -26.18 -1.86
C PHE A 145 3.90 -24.76 -1.53
N THR A 146 4.78 -23.76 -1.58
CA THR A 146 4.44 -22.36 -1.29
C THR A 146 3.29 -21.89 -2.17
N TYR A 147 3.43 -21.98 -3.49
CA TYR A 147 2.43 -21.45 -4.42
C TYR A 147 1.09 -22.19 -4.34
N ASN A 148 1.09 -23.51 -4.19
CA ASN A 148 -0.14 -24.29 -3.99
C ASN A 148 -0.83 -23.92 -2.68
N THR A 149 -0.07 -23.73 -1.59
CA THR A 149 -0.60 -23.30 -0.30
C THR A 149 -1.22 -21.90 -0.40
N LEU A 150 -0.53 -20.95 -1.03
CA LEU A 150 -1.02 -19.58 -1.21
C LEU A 150 -2.25 -19.51 -2.10
N ARG A 151 -2.32 -20.31 -3.17
CA ARG A 151 -3.52 -20.42 -4.01
C ARG A 151 -4.75 -20.83 -3.17
N ASP A 152 -4.57 -21.74 -2.22
CA ASP A 152 -5.66 -22.29 -1.42
C ASP A 152 -6.00 -21.44 -0.19
N THR A 153 -5.06 -20.63 0.32
CA THR A 153 -5.18 -19.97 1.63
C THR A 153 -4.99 -18.46 1.63
N SER A 154 -4.36 -17.86 0.59
CA SER A 154 -4.06 -16.42 0.62
C SER A 154 -5.32 -15.58 0.71
N SER A 155 -5.31 -14.63 1.65
CA SER A 155 -6.36 -13.62 1.81
C SER A 155 -5.97 -12.26 1.22
N VAL A 156 -4.71 -12.07 0.85
CA VAL A 156 -4.16 -10.77 0.41
C VAL A 156 -3.75 -10.76 -1.06
N ASN A 157 -3.23 -11.87 -1.59
CA ASN A 157 -2.86 -12.00 -2.99
C ASN A 157 -3.85 -12.87 -3.75
N ASP A 158 -4.15 -12.47 -4.98
CA ASP A 158 -4.95 -13.29 -5.89
C ASP A 158 -4.04 -14.29 -6.61
N PHE A 159 -4.29 -15.58 -6.38
CA PHE A 159 -3.65 -16.70 -7.06
C PHE A 159 -4.65 -17.51 -7.90
N THR A 160 -5.83 -16.97 -8.22
CA THR A 160 -6.87 -17.67 -8.99
C THR A 160 -6.44 -18.05 -10.41
N MET A 161 -5.38 -17.38 -10.92
CA MET A 161 -4.77 -17.73 -12.20
C MET A 161 -3.90 -18.99 -12.15
N LEU A 162 -3.46 -19.43 -10.98
CA LEU A 162 -2.64 -20.64 -10.81
C LEU A 162 -3.56 -21.86 -10.68
N GLU A 163 -3.38 -22.86 -11.57
CA GLU A 163 -4.02 -24.17 -11.43
C GLU A 163 -3.22 -25.08 -10.48
N GLU A 164 -1.92 -25.22 -10.74
CA GLU A 164 -1.03 -26.05 -9.93
C GLU A 164 0.45 -25.62 -10.10
N ALA A 165 1.23 -25.75 -9.05
CA ALA A 165 2.69 -25.70 -9.11
C ALA A 165 3.26 -27.10 -8.85
N LYS A 166 4.26 -27.53 -9.64
CA LYS A 166 4.88 -28.86 -9.60
C LYS A 166 6.38 -28.77 -9.61
N ALA A 167 7.05 -29.44 -8.68
CA ALA A 167 8.48 -29.68 -8.79
C ALA A 167 8.74 -30.80 -9.83
N LEU A 168 9.48 -30.48 -10.88
CA LEU A 168 9.88 -31.47 -11.89
C LEU A 168 11.16 -32.21 -11.48
N ASP A 169 12.02 -31.52 -10.75
CA ASP A 169 13.23 -32.01 -10.10
C ASP A 169 13.60 -31.05 -8.94
N ASN A 170 14.77 -31.16 -8.34
CA ASN A 170 15.17 -30.35 -7.18
C ASN A 170 15.28 -28.85 -7.48
N THR A 171 15.44 -28.46 -8.74
CA THR A 171 15.71 -27.09 -9.17
C THR A 171 14.75 -26.54 -10.21
N THR A 172 13.81 -27.34 -10.68
CA THR A 172 12.87 -26.93 -11.73
C THR A 172 11.44 -27.03 -11.23
N VAL A 173 10.73 -25.89 -11.25
CA VAL A 173 9.31 -25.83 -10.93
C VAL A 173 8.51 -25.45 -12.18
N GLU A 174 7.37 -26.11 -12.39
CA GLU A 174 6.39 -25.82 -13.42
C GLU A 174 5.13 -25.26 -12.75
N PHE A 175 4.61 -24.15 -13.32
CA PHE A 175 3.37 -23.54 -12.91
C PHE A 175 2.37 -23.67 -14.04
N ASP A 176 1.32 -24.44 -13.84
CA ASP A 176 0.19 -24.55 -14.75
C ASP A 176 -0.82 -23.46 -14.40
N MET A 177 -1.24 -22.70 -15.42
CA MET A 177 -2.13 -21.57 -15.26
C MET A 177 -3.55 -21.92 -15.72
N THR A 178 -4.58 -21.37 -15.04
CA THR A 178 -5.99 -21.48 -15.46
C THR A 178 -6.32 -20.62 -16.66
N ARG A 179 -5.49 -19.60 -16.92
CA ARG A 179 -5.53 -18.67 -18.06
C ARG A 179 -4.12 -18.12 -18.30
N PRO A 180 -3.81 -17.61 -19.49
CA PRO A 180 -2.54 -16.92 -19.70
C PRO A 180 -2.38 -15.75 -18.72
N TYR A 181 -1.16 -15.54 -18.20
CA TYR A 181 -0.90 -14.51 -17.21
C TYR A 181 0.54 -13.98 -17.32
N SER A 182 0.76 -13.08 -18.28
CA SER A 182 2.09 -12.53 -18.64
C SER A 182 2.82 -11.85 -17.48
N ILE A 183 2.06 -11.32 -16.53
CA ILE A 183 2.58 -10.57 -15.37
C ILE A 183 2.90 -11.46 -14.16
N TRP A 184 2.93 -12.80 -14.34
CA TRP A 184 3.32 -13.75 -13.31
C TRP A 184 4.66 -13.42 -12.62
N PRO A 185 5.68 -12.91 -13.33
CA PRO A 185 6.92 -12.48 -12.70
C PRO A 185 6.78 -11.39 -11.63
N TYR A 186 5.78 -10.51 -11.71
CA TYR A 186 5.50 -9.52 -10.65
C TYR A 186 4.89 -10.17 -9.41
N THR A 187 4.04 -11.18 -9.58
CA THR A 187 3.54 -11.98 -8.46
C THR A 187 4.67 -12.74 -7.77
N MET A 188 5.61 -13.28 -8.55
CA MET A 188 6.80 -13.96 -8.02
C MET A 188 7.71 -13.02 -7.21
N ALA A 189 7.76 -11.71 -7.51
CA ALA A 189 8.65 -10.75 -6.87
C ALA A 189 8.23 -10.40 -5.42
N ILE A 190 6.97 -10.64 -5.08
CA ILE A 190 6.43 -10.36 -3.74
C ILE A 190 6.05 -11.63 -2.97
N THR A 191 6.22 -12.81 -3.58
CA THR A 191 5.86 -14.09 -2.99
C THR A 191 7.07 -14.74 -2.33
N GLY A 192 7.16 -14.64 -1.02
CA GLY A 192 8.22 -15.26 -0.23
C GLY A 192 8.08 -16.78 -0.17
N ILE A 193 9.17 -17.52 -0.42
CA ILE A 193 9.19 -18.98 -0.38
C ILE A 193 9.28 -19.46 1.06
N VAL A 194 8.38 -20.36 1.46
CA VAL A 194 8.32 -20.97 2.78
C VAL A 194 8.76 -22.44 2.74
N PRO A 195 9.39 -22.96 3.81
CA PRO A 195 9.82 -24.35 3.86
C PRO A 195 8.62 -25.29 4.12
N GLU A 196 8.38 -26.29 3.25
CA GLU A 196 7.33 -27.27 3.44
C GLU A 196 7.43 -27.99 4.80
N HIS A 197 8.66 -28.39 5.17
CA HIS A 197 8.92 -29.17 6.40
C HIS A 197 8.64 -28.43 7.72
N ALA A 198 8.59 -27.09 7.68
CA ALA A 198 8.44 -26.24 8.88
C ALA A 198 7.24 -25.27 8.80
N TYR A 199 6.44 -25.32 7.73
CA TYR A 199 5.26 -24.48 7.57
C TYR A 199 4.09 -25.01 8.40
N GLY A 200 3.37 -24.11 9.09
CA GLY A 200 2.23 -24.46 9.92
C GLY A 200 1.56 -23.25 10.56
N PRO A 201 0.56 -23.46 11.44
CA PRO A 201 -0.26 -22.37 11.99
C PRO A 201 0.50 -21.26 12.74
N ASP A 202 1.68 -21.58 13.26
CA ASP A 202 2.51 -20.63 14.01
C ASP A 202 3.61 -19.99 13.15
N TYR A 203 3.65 -20.28 11.84
CA TYR A 203 4.71 -19.82 10.95
C TYR A 203 4.89 -18.30 10.97
N GLY A 204 3.80 -17.52 10.88
CA GLY A 204 3.88 -16.07 10.89
C GLY A 204 4.51 -15.46 12.15
N SER A 205 4.47 -16.18 13.28
CA SER A 205 5.11 -15.76 14.53
C SER A 205 6.56 -16.26 14.69
N ASN A 206 6.94 -17.29 13.94
CA ASN A 206 8.25 -17.90 13.99
C ASN A 206 8.70 -18.30 12.57
N PRO A 207 8.84 -17.34 11.67
CA PRO A 207 9.14 -17.62 10.28
C PRO A 207 10.56 -18.18 10.11
N ILE A 208 10.67 -19.26 9.33
CA ILE A 208 11.91 -19.81 8.81
C ILE A 208 11.98 -19.42 7.35
N GLY A 209 12.99 -18.69 6.95
CA GLY A 209 13.15 -18.20 5.58
C GLY A 209 14.56 -18.43 5.07
N SER A 210 14.80 -17.96 3.85
CA SER A 210 16.11 -17.98 3.19
C SER A 210 16.62 -16.58 2.84
N GLY A 211 15.87 -15.55 3.29
CA GLY A 211 16.14 -14.16 2.97
C GLY A 211 17.32 -13.55 3.71
N ARG A 212 17.53 -12.27 3.51
CA ARG A 212 18.66 -11.48 4.02
C ARG A 212 18.66 -11.33 5.54
N TYR A 213 17.47 -11.47 6.18
CA TYR A 213 17.31 -11.30 7.61
C TYR A 213 16.53 -12.43 8.25
N ILE A 214 16.80 -12.62 9.54
CA ILE A 214 16.12 -13.58 10.43
C ILE A 214 15.33 -12.79 11.46
N MET A 215 14.06 -13.12 11.71
CA MET A 215 13.31 -12.54 12.81
C MET A 215 13.83 -13.04 14.13
N LYS A 216 14.45 -12.16 14.91
CA LYS A 216 15.00 -12.47 16.23
C LYS A 216 13.95 -12.37 17.33
N GLN A 217 13.06 -11.38 17.21
CA GLN A 217 12.05 -11.06 18.21
C GLN A 217 10.91 -10.27 17.59
N TRP A 218 9.69 -10.54 18.03
CA TRP A 218 8.52 -9.74 17.70
C TRP A 218 7.68 -9.51 18.96
N ASP A 219 7.61 -8.26 19.39
CA ASP A 219 6.76 -7.80 20.49
C ASP A 219 5.56 -7.09 19.89
N LYS A 220 4.43 -7.79 19.78
CA LYS A 220 3.22 -7.28 19.11
C LYS A 220 2.80 -5.91 19.63
N GLY A 221 2.50 -4.98 18.71
CA GLY A 221 2.14 -3.61 19.01
C GLY A 221 3.31 -2.72 19.43
N GLN A 222 4.56 -3.20 19.36
CA GLN A 222 5.73 -2.45 19.80
C GLN A 222 6.88 -2.49 18.82
N GLN A 223 7.43 -3.68 18.53
CA GLN A 223 8.64 -3.79 17.71
C GLN A 223 8.83 -5.18 17.10
N VAL A 224 9.62 -5.19 16.03
CA VAL A 224 10.28 -6.40 15.52
C VAL A 224 11.78 -6.16 15.43
N ILE A 225 12.58 -7.16 15.78
CA ILE A 225 14.04 -7.14 15.66
C ILE A 225 14.44 -8.20 14.65
N LEU A 226 15.12 -7.74 13.59
CA LEU A 226 15.69 -8.59 12.56
C LEU A 226 17.20 -8.59 12.72
N THR A 227 17.83 -9.75 12.46
CA THR A 227 19.29 -9.90 12.42
C THR A 227 19.71 -10.42 11.05
N ALA A 228 20.84 -9.96 10.53
CA ALA A 228 21.38 -10.46 9.27
C ALA A 228 21.48 -11.99 9.29
N ASN A 229 21.10 -12.62 8.19
CA ASN A 229 21.25 -14.05 7.98
C ASN A 229 22.69 -14.37 7.60
N PRO A 230 23.48 -15.07 8.44
CA PRO A 230 24.88 -15.37 8.15
C PRO A 230 25.08 -16.36 7.00
N ASP A 231 24.03 -17.11 6.65
CA ASP A 231 24.03 -18.11 5.58
C ASP A 231 23.28 -17.60 4.33
N TYR A 232 23.06 -16.27 4.23
CA TYR A 232 22.44 -15.69 3.04
C TYR A 232 23.32 -15.92 1.81
N TYR A 233 22.72 -16.34 0.71
CA TYR A 233 23.38 -16.70 -0.54
C TYR A 233 23.85 -15.53 -1.40
N GLY A 234 23.41 -14.30 -1.09
CA GLY A 234 23.81 -13.05 -1.75
C GLY A 234 24.91 -12.33 -0.97
N ASP A 235 25.01 -11.03 -1.19
CA ASP A 235 25.95 -10.18 -0.47
C ASP A 235 25.59 -10.11 1.01
N GLU A 236 26.61 -10.13 1.87
CA GLU A 236 26.40 -10.06 3.33
C GLU A 236 25.79 -8.69 3.70
N PRO A 237 24.64 -8.63 4.41
CA PRO A 237 24.05 -7.37 4.81
C PRO A 237 25.01 -6.49 5.63
N GLU A 238 25.15 -5.23 5.26
CA GLU A 238 25.95 -4.25 6.00
C GLU A 238 25.31 -3.95 7.36
N MET A 239 23.99 -3.75 7.42
CA MET A 239 23.25 -3.63 8.66
C MET A 239 23.00 -5.01 9.27
N LYS A 240 23.69 -5.32 10.39
CA LYS A 240 23.59 -6.61 11.07
C LYS A 240 22.34 -6.73 11.94
N THR A 241 21.79 -5.60 12.39
CA THR A 241 20.57 -5.56 13.20
C THR A 241 19.66 -4.45 12.76
N VAL A 242 18.41 -4.78 12.47
CA VAL A 242 17.35 -3.82 12.13
C VAL A 242 16.25 -3.95 13.18
N THR A 243 16.01 -2.87 13.92
CA THR A 243 14.89 -2.79 14.87
C THR A 243 13.82 -1.90 14.25
N VAL A 244 12.64 -2.45 14.01
CA VAL A 244 11.47 -1.69 13.56
C VAL A 244 10.56 -1.46 14.76
N LEU A 245 10.25 -0.20 15.04
CA LEU A 245 9.31 0.24 16.07
C LEU A 245 8.00 0.66 15.40
N PHE A 246 6.87 0.33 16.00
CA PHE A 246 5.55 0.74 15.51
C PHE A 246 5.02 1.85 16.40
N MET A 247 4.91 3.08 15.86
CA MET A 247 4.49 4.26 16.61
C MET A 247 3.60 5.16 15.76
N ASP A 248 2.67 5.86 16.41
CA ASP A 248 1.94 6.96 15.79
C ASP A 248 2.90 8.09 15.39
N GLU A 249 2.53 8.91 14.42
CA GLU A 249 3.37 9.96 13.83
C GLU A 249 3.91 10.96 14.87
N ASP A 250 3.07 11.41 15.82
CA ASP A 250 3.50 12.30 16.90
C ASP A 250 4.59 11.67 17.78
N ALA A 251 4.47 10.37 18.07
CA ALA A 251 5.45 9.62 18.84
C ALA A 251 6.74 9.38 18.04
N ALA A 252 6.63 9.10 16.74
CA ALA A 252 7.76 8.96 15.82
C ALA A 252 8.58 10.27 15.75
N TYR A 253 7.88 11.40 15.60
CA TYR A 253 8.51 12.73 15.63
C TYR A 253 9.21 13.01 16.96
N ALA A 254 8.57 12.73 18.11
CA ALA A 254 9.17 12.90 19.43
C ALA A 254 10.39 11.99 19.65
N ALA A 255 10.38 10.76 19.12
CA ALA A 255 11.49 9.83 19.17
C ALA A 255 12.69 10.34 18.34
N ALA A 256 12.45 10.91 17.17
CA ALA A 256 13.47 11.57 16.35
C ALA A 256 14.06 12.78 17.08
N LEU A 257 13.22 13.69 17.64
CA LEU A 257 13.66 14.86 18.43
C LEU A 257 14.55 14.47 19.62
N SER A 258 14.27 13.33 20.26
CA SER A 258 15.08 12.84 21.40
C SER A 258 16.33 12.08 20.97
N GLY A 259 16.54 11.84 19.66
CA GLY A 259 17.66 11.09 19.12
C GLY A 259 17.63 9.58 19.42
N GLN A 260 16.47 9.04 19.84
CA GLN A 260 16.32 7.62 20.22
C GLN A 260 16.20 6.67 19.04
N VAL A 261 15.95 7.20 17.84
CA VAL A 261 15.79 6.44 16.61
C VAL A 261 16.75 6.93 15.54
N ASP A 262 16.91 6.16 14.48
CA ASP A 262 17.84 6.49 13.41
C ASP A 262 17.13 6.88 12.12
N LEU A 263 15.90 6.36 11.91
CA LEU A 263 15.01 6.74 10.84
C LEU A 263 13.57 6.72 11.36
N ALA A 264 12.80 7.77 11.12
CA ALA A 264 11.40 7.85 11.52
C ALA A 264 10.53 8.34 10.36
N TYR A 265 9.43 7.64 10.06
CA TYR A 265 8.47 8.13 9.08
C TYR A 265 7.82 9.44 9.54
N THR A 266 7.39 10.24 8.57
CA THR A 266 6.67 11.49 8.81
C THR A 266 5.79 11.83 7.60
N SER A 267 5.03 12.90 7.68
CA SER A 267 4.17 13.39 6.60
C SER A 267 4.52 14.82 6.19
N ALA A 268 3.89 15.29 5.12
CA ALA A 268 4.01 16.67 4.67
C ALA A 268 3.65 17.69 5.77
N ALA A 269 2.75 17.33 6.69
CA ALA A 269 2.36 18.22 7.80
C ALA A 269 3.50 18.56 8.77
N TYR A 270 4.52 17.70 8.85
CA TYR A 270 5.70 17.93 9.69
C TYR A 270 6.95 18.35 8.91
N SER A 271 6.87 18.41 7.57
CA SER A 271 8.04 18.64 6.71
C SER A 271 8.75 19.96 6.95
N ASP A 272 8.04 20.99 7.43
CA ASP A 272 8.57 22.31 7.79
C ASP A 272 9.28 22.34 9.16
N GLN A 273 9.20 21.25 9.91
CA GLN A 273 9.85 21.18 11.22
C GLN A 273 11.35 20.92 11.06
N THR A 274 12.11 21.24 12.10
CA THR A 274 13.54 20.93 12.16
C THR A 274 13.80 19.93 13.28
N VAL A 275 14.51 18.87 12.98
CA VAL A 275 14.97 17.87 13.96
C VAL A 275 16.49 17.92 13.99
N ASP A 276 17.06 18.39 15.12
CA ASP A 276 18.50 18.53 15.26
C ASP A 276 19.21 17.18 15.10
N GLY A 277 20.20 17.10 14.21
CA GLY A 277 20.94 15.88 13.90
C GLY A 277 20.21 14.92 12.97
N PHE A 278 19.17 15.39 12.27
CA PHE A 278 18.44 14.66 11.23
C PHE A 278 18.25 15.52 9.98
N SER A 279 18.12 14.86 8.87
CA SER A 279 17.70 15.45 7.59
C SER A 279 16.41 14.78 7.10
N LEU A 280 15.61 15.52 6.33
CA LEU A 280 14.40 14.98 5.72
C LEU A 280 14.76 14.26 4.41
N LEU A 281 14.39 12.99 4.30
CA LEU A 281 14.45 12.19 3.08
C LEU A 281 13.05 12.10 2.48
N ALA A 282 12.92 12.43 1.20
CA ALA A 282 11.69 12.24 0.42
C ALA A 282 11.89 11.13 -0.61
N CYS A 283 11.17 10.04 -0.47
CA CYS A 283 11.18 8.91 -1.40
C CYS A 283 10.03 9.06 -2.40
N LYS A 284 10.34 8.98 -3.69
CA LYS A 284 9.32 9.01 -4.73
C LYS A 284 8.50 7.73 -4.71
N THR A 285 7.24 7.86 -5.09
CA THR A 285 6.28 6.77 -4.98
C THR A 285 5.39 6.68 -6.22
N VAL A 286 4.64 5.59 -6.30
CA VAL A 286 3.41 5.47 -7.09
C VAL A 286 2.18 5.48 -6.18
N ASP A 287 2.33 5.89 -4.91
CA ASP A 287 1.23 6.03 -3.95
C ASP A 287 0.35 7.21 -4.33
N ASN A 288 -0.57 6.95 -5.24
CA ASN A 288 -1.42 7.99 -5.82
C ASN A 288 -2.65 8.30 -4.98
N ARG A 289 -3.20 9.48 -5.24
CA ARG A 289 -4.50 9.92 -4.75
C ARG A 289 -5.32 10.41 -5.93
N GLY A 290 -6.59 10.01 -5.94
CA GLY A 290 -7.55 10.38 -6.97
C GLY A 290 -8.97 10.07 -6.51
N PHE A 291 -9.94 10.23 -7.37
CA PHE A 291 -11.32 9.91 -7.08
C PHE A 291 -12.03 9.32 -8.30
N ASN A 292 -12.95 8.40 -8.04
CA ASN A 292 -13.79 7.82 -9.07
C ASN A 292 -14.90 8.79 -9.49
N LEU A 293 -15.33 8.66 -10.74
CA LEU A 293 -16.49 9.35 -11.31
C LEU A 293 -17.44 8.30 -11.89
N PRO A 294 -18.54 7.93 -11.19
CA PRO A 294 -19.52 7.00 -11.72
C PRO A 294 -19.94 7.38 -13.14
N ALA A 295 -19.64 6.52 -14.12
CA ALA A 295 -19.70 6.85 -15.54
C ALA A 295 -21.05 6.53 -16.20
N ILE A 296 -22.00 5.96 -15.45
CA ILE A 296 -23.38 5.67 -15.89
C ILE A 296 -24.39 6.56 -15.18
N PRO A 297 -25.57 6.83 -15.80
CA PRO A 297 -26.65 7.57 -15.12
C PRO A 297 -27.15 6.85 -13.87
N ALA A 298 -27.69 7.63 -12.94
CA ALA A 298 -28.34 7.09 -11.74
C ALA A 298 -29.64 6.35 -12.07
N GLY A 299 -30.06 5.43 -11.19
CA GLY A 299 -31.37 4.76 -11.26
C GLY A 299 -31.31 3.24 -11.28
N GLU A 300 -30.14 2.66 -11.40
CA GLU A 300 -29.91 1.21 -11.28
C GLU A 300 -29.37 0.86 -9.89
N THR A 301 -29.42 -0.43 -9.56
CA THR A 301 -28.80 -1.01 -8.37
C THR A 301 -28.07 -2.29 -8.75
N ASP A 302 -27.03 -2.63 -8.00
CA ASP A 302 -26.37 -3.93 -8.12
C ASP A 302 -27.26 -5.07 -7.59
N GLU A 303 -26.76 -6.30 -7.60
CA GLU A 303 -27.45 -7.50 -7.10
C GLU A 303 -27.75 -7.46 -5.59
N ASN A 304 -27.04 -6.62 -4.82
CA ASN A 304 -27.20 -6.40 -3.38
C ASN A 304 -28.14 -5.21 -3.08
N GLY A 305 -28.57 -4.48 -4.10
CA GLY A 305 -29.43 -3.30 -3.97
C GLY A 305 -28.64 -2.01 -3.72
N VAL A 306 -27.32 -1.99 -3.93
CA VAL A 306 -26.49 -0.79 -3.84
C VAL A 306 -26.76 0.12 -5.04
N PRO A 307 -27.02 1.43 -4.85
CA PRO A 307 -27.26 2.35 -5.95
C PRO A 307 -26.04 2.49 -6.87
N LEU A 308 -26.26 2.46 -8.18
CA LEU A 308 -25.26 2.65 -9.20
C LEU A 308 -25.44 3.98 -9.93
N GLY A 309 -24.32 4.55 -10.38
CA GLY A 309 -24.31 5.69 -11.29
C GLY A 309 -24.64 7.03 -10.68
N ASN A 310 -24.41 8.09 -11.46
CA ASN A 310 -24.63 9.47 -11.05
C ASN A 310 -24.98 10.31 -12.27
N ASP A 311 -26.12 11.01 -12.26
CA ASP A 311 -26.61 11.76 -13.43
C ASP A 311 -25.69 12.89 -13.86
N PHE A 312 -24.92 13.48 -12.95
CA PHE A 312 -23.99 14.55 -13.27
C PHE A 312 -22.68 14.00 -13.84
N THR A 313 -22.05 13.06 -13.13
CA THR A 313 -20.73 12.52 -13.54
C THR A 313 -20.80 11.54 -14.71
N SER A 314 -21.98 11.05 -15.07
CA SER A 314 -22.20 10.21 -16.26
C SER A 314 -21.97 10.95 -17.58
N ASP A 315 -22.09 12.28 -17.61
CA ASP A 315 -21.77 13.08 -18.80
C ASP A 315 -20.24 13.14 -18.99
N ILE A 316 -19.74 12.56 -20.08
CA ILE A 316 -18.29 12.53 -20.39
C ILE A 316 -17.69 13.94 -20.46
N ASN A 317 -18.46 14.94 -20.91
CA ASN A 317 -17.98 16.32 -20.98
C ASN A 317 -17.76 16.91 -19.58
N VAL A 318 -18.54 16.48 -18.61
CA VAL A 318 -18.33 16.83 -17.19
C VAL A 318 -17.04 16.23 -16.69
N ARG A 319 -16.78 14.93 -16.92
CA ARG A 319 -15.54 14.28 -16.46
C ARG A 319 -14.31 14.92 -17.08
N ARG A 320 -14.34 15.21 -18.39
CA ARG A 320 -13.27 15.93 -19.09
C ARG A 320 -13.04 17.34 -18.56
N ALA A 321 -14.11 18.07 -18.28
CA ALA A 321 -14.00 19.41 -17.72
C ALA A 321 -13.43 19.38 -16.29
N ILE A 322 -13.84 18.44 -15.46
CA ILE A 322 -13.29 18.24 -14.11
C ILE A 322 -11.77 18.01 -14.21
N ASN A 323 -11.30 17.12 -15.08
CA ASN A 323 -9.88 16.79 -15.20
C ASN A 323 -9.02 17.98 -15.63
N LEU A 324 -9.53 18.81 -16.56
CA LEU A 324 -8.85 20.04 -17.06
C LEU A 324 -8.86 21.18 -16.01
N ALA A 325 -9.83 21.20 -15.11
CA ALA A 325 -10.00 22.28 -14.14
C ALA A 325 -9.20 22.07 -12.84
N ILE A 326 -8.46 21.00 -12.72
CA ILE A 326 -7.67 20.67 -11.52
C ILE A 326 -6.20 21.02 -11.77
N ASP A 327 -5.70 21.98 -10.98
CA ASP A 327 -4.29 22.34 -10.90
C ASP A 327 -3.57 21.42 -9.91
N ARG A 328 -2.91 20.41 -10.45
CA ARG A 328 -2.17 19.40 -9.66
C ARG A 328 -0.92 19.97 -9.01
N ASP A 329 -0.27 20.91 -9.67
CA ASP A 329 0.93 21.56 -9.14
C ASP A 329 0.58 22.43 -7.93
N GLU A 330 -0.57 23.15 -7.99
CA GLU A 330 -1.09 23.90 -6.83
C GLU A 330 -1.41 22.96 -5.64
N MET A 331 -2.00 21.80 -5.91
CA MET A 331 -2.26 20.78 -4.86
C MET A 331 -0.95 20.28 -4.23
N ILE A 332 0.08 20.00 -5.02
CA ILE A 332 1.39 19.55 -4.51
C ILE A 332 2.00 20.64 -3.63
N GLU A 333 1.97 21.89 -4.06
CA GLU A 333 2.55 23.00 -3.29
C GLU A 333 1.76 23.27 -1.99
N HIS A 334 0.43 23.34 -2.05
CA HIS A 334 -0.38 23.81 -0.93
C HIS A 334 -0.86 22.69 0.01
N VAL A 335 -1.08 21.48 -0.49
CA VAL A 335 -1.54 20.35 0.33
C VAL A 335 -0.37 19.49 0.78
N LEU A 336 0.62 19.27 -0.09
CA LEU A 336 1.73 18.37 0.15
C LEU A 336 3.06 19.09 0.49
N ASN A 337 3.05 20.42 0.64
CA ASN A 337 4.26 21.23 0.91
C ASN A 337 5.39 20.96 -0.09
N GLY A 338 5.07 20.69 -1.35
CA GLY A 338 6.02 20.35 -2.41
C GLY A 338 6.46 18.88 -2.46
N TYR A 339 5.95 18.00 -1.56
CA TYR A 339 6.35 16.60 -1.47
C TYR A 339 5.36 15.69 -2.20
N GLY A 340 5.49 15.63 -3.50
CA GLY A 340 4.68 14.79 -4.38
C GLY A 340 5.03 14.99 -5.84
N THR A 341 4.27 14.34 -6.71
CA THR A 341 4.28 14.55 -8.17
C THR A 341 2.85 14.54 -8.68
N ALA A 342 2.57 15.25 -9.77
CA ALA A 342 1.27 15.16 -10.43
C ALA A 342 0.98 13.72 -10.87
N ALA A 343 -0.25 13.27 -10.64
CA ALA A 343 -0.72 11.97 -11.07
C ALA A 343 -1.77 12.09 -12.18
N TYR A 344 -1.64 11.25 -13.20
CA TYR A 344 -2.53 11.20 -14.35
C TYR A 344 -3.08 9.80 -14.63
N SER A 345 -2.47 8.78 -14.00
CA SER A 345 -2.87 7.39 -14.08
C SER A 345 -2.66 6.70 -12.74
N VAL A 346 -3.22 5.51 -12.57
CA VAL A 346 -2.91 4.66 -11.42
C VAL A 346 -1.48 4.07 -11.48
N CYS A 347 -0.83 4.16 -12.64
CA CYS A 347 0.47 3.56 -12.90
C CYS A 347 1.51 4.56 -13.43
N ASP A 348 1.46 5.82 -12.98
CA ASP A 348 2.45 6.82 -13.36
C ASP A 348 3.87 6.30 -13.16
N GLN A 349 4.78 6.62 -14.08
CA GLN A 349 6.19 6.24 -14.07
C GLN A 349 6.47 4.73 -14.22
N MET A 350 5.44 3.89 -14.39
CA MET A 350 5.63 2.45 -14.62
C MET A 350 5.96 2.14 -16.08
N PRO A 351 6.62 1.01 -16.40
CA PRO A 351 6.93 0.63 -17.80
C PRO A 351 5.71 0.57 -18.73
N TRP A 352 4.54 0.32 -18.17
CA TRP A 352 3.26 0.26 -18.88
C TRP A 352 2.44 1.55 -18.81
N TYR A 353 2.98 2.64 -18.29
CA TYR A 353 2.33 3.95 -18.28
C TYR A 353 2.22 4.54 -19.69
N ASN A 354 1.06 5.13 -20.00
CA ASN A 354 0.84 5.87 -21.26
C ASN A 354 0.82 7.38 -20.99
N ALA A 355 1.82 8.10 -21.51
CA ALA A 355 1.93 9.55 -21.36
C ALA A 355 0.76 10.35 -22.00
N ALA A 356 -0.09 9.72 -22.82
CA ALA A 356 -1.34 10.33 -23.28
C ALA A 356 -2.37 10.57 -22.14
N ALA A 357 -2.12 10.04 -20.94
CA ALA A 357 -2.90 10.37 -19.75
C ALA A 357 -2.64 11.78 -19.22
N GLU A 358 -1.48 12.37 -19.51
CA GLU A 358 -1.12 13.70 -19.05
C GLU A 358 -2.04 14.77 -19.66
N VAL A 359 -2.44 15.73 -18.84
CA VAL A 359 -3.32 16.84 -19.21
C VAL A 359 -2.80 18.13 -18.60
N GLU A 360 -2.79 19.20 -19.40
CA GLU A 360 -2.48 20.54 -18.91
C GLU A 360 -3.69 21.13 -18.18
N TYR A 361 -3.44 21.86 -17.10
CA TYR A 361 -4.45 22.64 -16.39
C TYR A 361 -5.00 23.75 -17.30
N ASP A 362 -6.28 23.69 -17.63
CA ASP A 362 -6.98 24.69 -18.45
C ASP A 362 -8.45 24.84 -18.02
N PRO A 363 -8.72 25.64 -16.98
CA PRO A 363 -10.09 25.90 -16.52
C PRO A 363 -10.93 26.66 -17.56
N GLY A 364 -10.27 27.39 -18.49
CA GLY A 364 -10.95 28.07 -19.59
C GLY A 364 -11.51 27.07 -20.60
N MET A 365 -10.72 26.06 -20.99
CA MET A 365 -11.17 24.96 -21.84
C MET A 365 -12.23 24.12 -21.12
N ALA A 366 -12.07 23.84 -19.83
CA ALA A 366 -13.07 23.13 -19.01
C ALA A 366 -14.44 23.82 -19.07
N ALA A 367 -14.47 25.13 -18.84
CA ALA A 367 -15.70 25.92 -18.93
C ALA A 367 -16.30 25.95 -20.36
N ALA A 368 -15.45 25.97 -21.40
CA ALA A 368 -15.90 25.90 -22.77
C ALA A 368 -16.57 24.55 -23.10
N ILE A 369 -15.96 23.44 -22.70
CA ILE A 369 -16.53 22.08 -22.85
C ILE A 369 -17.91 21.99 -22.21
N LEU A 370 -18.06 22.43 -20.94
CA LEU A 370 -19.35 22.42 -20.25
C LEU A 370 -20.40 23.24 -20.99
N LYS A 371 -20.03 24.43 -21.45
CA LYS A 371 -20.92 25.30 -22.21
C LYS A 371 -21.37 24.69 -23.54
N GLU A 372 -20.45 24.10 -24.29
CA GLU A 372 -20.76 23.42 -25.58
C GLU A 372 -21.64 22.19 -25.34
N ALA A 373 -21.45 21.51 -24.24
CA ALA A 373 -22.30 20.38 -23.79
C ALA A 373 -23.70 20.82 -23.30
N GLY A 374 -24.00 22.14 -23.26
CA GLY A 374 -25.30 22.68 -22.90
C GLY A 374 -25.46 23.05 -21.43
N TRP A 375 -24.41 22.99 -20.62
CA TRP A 375 -24.45 23.46 -19.23
C TRP A 375 -24.48 24.99 -19.18
N SER A 376 -25.35 25.55 -18.35
CA SER A 376 -25.52 27.00 -18.20
C SER A 376 -25.72 27.39 -16.73
N ALA A 377 -25.29 28.59 -16.36
CA ALA A 377 -25.34 29.05 -14.98
C ALA A 377 -26.80 29.21 -14.50
N GLY A 378 -27.11 28.58 -13.36
CA GLY A 378 -28.32 28.81 -12.60
C GLY A 378 -28.28 30.15 -11.85
N SER A 379 -29.34 30.45 -11.09
CA SER A 379 -29.48 31.72 -10.37
C SER A 379 -28.44 31.92 -9.24
N ASP A 380 -27.85 30.86 -8.76
CA ASP A 380 -26.84 30.82 -7.70
C ASP A 380 -25.40 30.63 -8.24
N GLY A 381 -25.24 30.61 -9.57
CA GLY A 381 -23.95 30.44 -10.24
C GLY A 381 -23.53 28.99 -10.48
N ILE A 382 -24.25 28.01 -9.91
CA ILE A 382 -24.01 26.59 -10.20
C ILE A 382 -24.62 26.25 -11.55
N LEU A 383 -23.87 25.47 -12.36
CA LEU A 383 -24.34 25.11 -13.70
C LEU A 383 -25.50 24.11 -13.63
N GLU A 384 -26.39 24.18 -14.64
CA GLU A 384 -27.55 23.31 -14.79
C GLU A 384 -27.72 22.88 -16.25
N LYS A 385 -28.19 21.65 -16.48
CA LYS A 385 -28.54 21.11 -17.80
C LYS A 385 -29.67 20.09 -17.64
N ASP A 386 -30.79 20.28 -18.37
CA ASP A 386 -31.93 19.34 -18.42
C ASP A 386 -32.50 18.96 -17.02
N GLY A 387 -32.42 19.90 -16.06
CA GLY A 387 -32.87 19.69 -14.68
C GLY A 387 -31.84 19.04 -13.76
N VAL A 388 -30.67 18.64 -14.26
CA VAL A 388 -29.52 18.17 -13.47
C VAL A 388 -28.68 19.37 -13.08
N ARG A 389 -28.31 19.46 -11.80
CA ARG A 389 -27.39 20.48 -11.28
C ARG A 389 -25.97 19.97 -11.29
N ALA A 390 -25.03 20.85 -11.59
CA ALA A 390 -23.60 20.56 -11.52
C ALA A 390 -23.13 20.50 -10.05
N GLU A 391 -23.63 19.51 -9.33
CA GLU A 391 -23.25 19.31 -7.93
C GLU A 391 -23.14 17.81 -7.59
N PHE A 392 -22.19 17.48 -6.72
CA PHE A 392 -22.04 16.14 -6.16
C PHE A 392 -21.39 16.17 -4.77
N THR A 393 -21.53 15.07 -4.04
CA THR A 393 -20.79 14.83 -2.80
C THR A 393 -19.52 14.06 -3.13
N MET A 394 -18.39 14.48 -2.55
CA MET A 394 -17.13 13.73 -2.59
C MET A 394 -16.86 13.16 -1.20
N LEU A 395 -16.80 11.84 -1.12
CA LEU A 395 -16.48 11.14 0.12
C LEU A 395 -14.95 11.12 0.33
N TYR A 396 -14.54 11.09 1.59
CA TYR A 396 -13.17 10.78 1.99
C TYR A 396 -13.16 9.97 3.29
N PRO A 397 -12.15 9.10 3.53
CA PRO A 397 -12.04 8.33 4.77
C PRO A 397 -11.79 9.22 5.97
N THR A 398 -12.58 9.06 7.03
CA THR A 398 -12.42 9.82 8.28
C THR A 398 -11.07 9.49 8.93
N GLY A 399 -10.35 10.53 9.35
CA GLY A 399 -9.02 10.39 9.97
C GLY A 399 -7.86 10.49 8.97
N ASP A 400 -8.14 10.57 7.67
CA ASP A 400 -7.14 10.82 6.64
C ASP A 400 -7.12 12.31 6.26
N SER A 401 -6.20 13.05 6.85
CA SER A 401 -6.10 14.50 6.66
C SER A 401 -5.65 14.89 5.24
N VAL A 402 -4.85 14.06 4.58
CA VAL A 402 -4.38 14.30 3.21
C VAL A 402 -5.53 14.15 2.23
N ARG A 403 -6.29 13.05 2.30
CA ARG A 403 -7.47 12.85 1.46
C ARG A 403 -8.55 13.91 1.70
N GLN A 404 -8.73 14.33 2.96
CA GLN A 404 -9.63 15.44 3.28
C GLN A 404 -9.19 16.73 2.59
N ALA A 405 -7.92 17.12 2.74
CA ALA A 405 -7.40 18.36 2.17
C ALA A 405 -7.47 18.36 0.64
N LEU A 406 -7.14 17.25 -0.01
CA LEU A 406 -7.27 17.09 -1.47
C LEU A 406 -8.74 17.20 -1.92
N ALA A 407 -9.68 16.63 -1.17
CA ALA A 407 -11.11 16.73 -1.48
C ALA A 407 -11.62 18.18 -1.33
N GLU A 408 -11.20 18.88 -0.29
CA GLU A 408 -11.55 20.29 -0.04
C GLU A 408 -10.94 21.21 -1.11
N ASP A 409 -9.69 20.96 -1.50
CA ASP A 409 -9.02 21.73 -2.56
C ASP A 409 -9.68 21.47 -3.92
N THR A 410 -9.97 20.22 -4.27
CA THR A 410 -10.76 19.87 -5.47
C THR A 410 -12.10 20.62 -5.49
N ALA A 411 -12.80 20.69 -4.35
CA ALA A 411 -14.07 21.41 -4.24
C ALA A 411 -13.89 22.91 -4.51
N ASN A 412 -12.79 23.51 -4.04
CA ASN A 412 -12.50 24.94 -4.27
C ASN A 412 -12.19 25.20 -5.74
N GLN A 413 -11.34 24.39 -6.38
CA GLN A 413 -10.97 24.57 -7.80
C GLN A 413 -12.18 24.37 -8.72
N LEU A 414 -12.99 23.33 -8.52
CA LEU A 414 -14.17 23.06 -9.35
C LEU A 414 -15.28 24.13 -9.22
N LYS A 415 -15.33 24.82 -8.11
CA LYS A 415 -16.24 25.95 -7.92
C LYS A 415 -15.99 27.08 -8.91
N GLU A 416 -14.75 27.30 -9.34
CA GLU A 416 -14.37 28.35 -10.29
C GLU A 416 -15.00 28.13 -11.68
N ILE A 417 -15.31 26.88 -12.02
CA ILE A 417 -16.00 26.53 -13.27
C ILE A 417 -17.50 26.25 -13.09
N GLY A 418 -18.08 26.62 -11.93
CA GLY A 418 -19.51 26.51 -11.64
C GLY A 418 -19.97 25.11 -11.21
N ILE A 419 -19.08 24.24 -10.76
CA ILE A 419 -19.40 22.94 -10.17
C ILE A 419 -19.32 23.05 -8.64
N LYS A 420 -20.37 22.58 -7.95
CA LYS A 420 -20.39 22.54 -6.48
C LYS A 420 -20.05 21.14 -5.99
N VAL A 421 -18.99 21.02 -5.20
CA VAL A 421 -18.64 19.80 -4.50
C VAL A 421 -18.88 19.98 -3.00
N THR A 422 -19.53 19.00 -2.37
CA THR A 422 -19.70 18.92 -0.92
C THR A 422 -18.83 17.77 -0.41
N THR A 423 -17.87 18.04 0.44
CA THR A 423 -16.98 17.02 1.00
C THR A 423 -17.62 16.37 2.24
N GLU A 424 -17.50 15.05 2.37
CA GLU A 424 -18.10 14.27 3.48
C GLU A 424 -17.10 13.20 3.96
N GLY A 425 -16.70 13.30 5.25
CA GLY A 425 -15.87 12.28 5.90
C GLY A 425 -16.70 11.09 6.36
N VAL A 426 -16.33 9.86 5.95
CA VAL A 426 -17.05 8.62 6.26
C VAL A 426 -16.10 7.51 6.69
N GLY A 427 -16.61 6.51 7.42
CA GLY A 427 -15.86 5.26 7.64
C GLY A 427 -15.78 4.41 6.37
N TRP A 428 -14.80 3.50 6.30
CA TRP A 428 -14.56 2.67 5.12
C TRP A 428 -15.78 1.85 4.68
N ASP A 429 -16.53 1.23 5.60
CA ASP A 429 -17.74 0.47 5.25
C ASP A 429 -18.75 1.32 4.47
N THR A 430 -18.97 2.56 4.94
CA THR A 430 -19.87 3.52 4.26
C THR A 430 -19.29 3.99 2.93
N ALA A 431 -17.98 4.15 2.84
CA ALA A 431 -17.27 4.52 1.62
C ALA A 431 -17.49 3.45 0.53
N TYR A 432 -17.26 2.18 0.86
CA TYR A 432 -17.49 1.05 -0.05
C TYR A 432 -18.94 0.95 -0.50
N ASP A 433 -19.91 1.07 0.41
CA ASP A 433 -21.34 0.99 0.09
C ASP A 433 -21.82 2.12 -0.86
N ARG A 434 -21.10 3.24 -0.94
CA ARG A 434 -21.51 4.42 -1.70
C ARG A 434 -20.63 4.71 -2.93
N ALA A 435 -19.46 4.12 -3.06
CA ALA A 435 -18.48 4.44 -4.11
C ALA A 435 -19.03 4.26 -5.54
N GLN A 436 -19.97 3.34 -5.74
CA GLN A 436 -20.55 3.08 -7.06
C GLN A 436 -21.53 4.17 -7.55
N SER A 437 -21.96 5.07 -6.68
CA SER A 437 -22.86 6.18 -7.03
C SER A 437 -22.36 7.55 -6.57
N THR A 438 -21.35 7.59 -5.71
CA THR A 438 -20.84 8.82 -5.08
C THR A 438 -19.32 8.84 -5.21
N PRO A 439 -18.73 9.87 -5.84
CA PRO A 439 -17.28 10.02 -5.91
C PRO A 439 -16.60 9.88 -4.54
N LEU A 440 -15.55 9.09 -4.49
CA LEU A 440 -14.76 8.82 -3.30
C LEU A 440 -13.28 9.11 -3.56
N MET A 441 -12.68 9.90 -2.67
CA MET A 441 -11.24 10.14 -2.66
C MET A 441 -10.52 8.87 -2.21
N TRP A 442 -9.80 8.28 -3.13
CA TRP A 442 -9.14 6.99 -2.99
C TRP A 442 -7.62 7.09 -3.18
N GLY A 443 -6.95 5.95 -3.21
CA GLY A 443 -5.53 5.84 -3.54
C GLY A 443 -5.12 4.39 -3.75
N TRP A 444 -4.17 4.22 -4.67
CA TRP A 444 -3.61 2.96 -5.11
C TRP A 444 -2.11 3.12 -5.32
N GLY A 445 -1.45 2.13 -5.87
CA GLY A 445 -0.04 2.22 -6.22
C GLY A 445 0.69 0.88 -6.08
N ALA A 446 0.35 -0.11 -6.90
CA ALA A 446 1.04 -1.39 -6.91
C ALA A 446 2.12 -1.46 -8.00
N HIS A 447 3.13 -2.27 -7.78
CA HIS A 447 4.18 -2.56 -8.77
C HIS A 447 3.74 -3.66 -9.76
N THR A 448 2.49 -3.60 -10.21
CA THR A 448 1.94 -4.59 -11.16
C THR A 448 0.88 -3.98 -12.07
N PRO A 449 0.85 -4.34 -13.37
CA PRO A 449 -0.22 -3.91 -14.26
C PRO A 449 -1.62 -4.40 -13.87
N MET A 450 -1.70 -5.42 -12.99
CA MET A 450 -2.97 -5.95 -12.52
C MET A 450 -3.84 -4.90 -11.83
N GLU A 451 -3.25 -3.83 -11.33
CA GLU A 451 -3.98 -2.72 -10.74
C GLU A 451 -4.86 -2.00 -11.77
N LEU A 452 -4.38 -1.81 -13.01
CA LEU A 452 -5.21 -1.31 -14.12
C LEU A 452 -6.40 -2.24 -14.37
N TYR A 453 -6.16 -3.56 -14.42
CA TYR A 453 -7.21 -4.55 -14.61
C TYR A 453 -8.28 -4.45 -13.51
N ASN A 454 -7.86 -4.41 -12.26
CA ASN A 454 -8.76 -4.39 -11.11
C ASN A 454 -9.63 -3.13 -11.03
N ILE A 455 -9.12 -1.99 -11.51
CA ILE A 455 -9.84 -0.70 -11.44
C ILE A 455 -10.74 -0.47 -12.66
N TYR A 456 -10.35 -0.96 -13.84
CA TYR A 456 -10.98 -0.54 -15.09
C TYR A 456 -11.62 -1.66 -15.90
N HIS A 457 -11.26 -2.94 -15.67
CA HIS A 457 -11.88 -4.03 -16.42
C HIS A 457 -13.35 -4.23 -15.99
N THR A 458 -14.25 -4.47 -16.93
CA THR A 458 -15.68 -4.66 -16.68
C THR A 458 -15.97 -5.84 -15.74
N ALA A 459 -15.10 -6.86 -15.73
CA ALA A 459 -15.19 -8.02 -14.83
C ALA A 459 -13.90 -8.19 -14.03
N PRO A 460 -13.62 -7.30 -13.07
CA PRO A 460 -12.46 -7.43 -12.20
C PRO A 460 -12.56 -8.71 -11.35
N GLY A 461 -11.44 -9.18 -10.84
CA GLY A 461 -11.41 -10.32 -9.94
C GLY A 461 -12.31 -10.13 -8.71
N LYS A 462 -12.86 -11.21 -8.16
CA LYS A 462 -13.83 -11.21 -7.05
C LYS A 462 -13.39 -10.45 -5.79
N LYS A 463 -12.12 -10.15 -5.66
CA LYS A 463 -11.55 -9.50 -4.48
C LYS A 463 -11.59 -7.98 -4.55
N TYR A 464 -11.71 -7.43 -5.74
CA TYR A 464 -11.73 -6.00 -5.98
C TYR A 464 -13.17 -5.61 -6.33
N ALA A 465 -13.84 -4.96 -5.37
CA ALA A 465 -15.16 -4.41 -5.61
C ALA A 465 -15.07 -3.40 -6.76
N GLU A 466 -16.08 -3.39 -7.60
CA GLU A 466 -16.27 -2.39 -8.61
C GLU A 466 -16.46 -1.02 -7.90
N TYR A 467 -15.43 -0.19 -7.91
CA TYR A 467 -15.48 1.12 -7.24
C TYR A 467 -16.14 2.20 -8.10
N SER A 468 -16.37 1.91 -9.36
CA SER A 468 -17.11 2.79 -10.26
C SER A 468 -17.74 1.94 -11.35
N PRO A 469 -19.05 2.06 -11.61
CA PRO A 469 -19.68 1.36 -12.72
C PRO A 469 -19.09 1.91 -14.02
N TYR A 470 -18.25 1.12 -14.66
CA TYR A 470 -17.56 1.40 -15.90
C TYR A 470 -17.49 0.13 -16.74
N ALA A 471 -17.64 0.26 -18.03
CA ALA A 471 -17.48 -0.82 -18.98
C ALA A 471 -17.04 -0.26 -20.33
N ASN A 472 -15.98 -0.83 -20.90
CA ASN A 472 -15.53 -0.54 -22.25
C ASN A 472 -14.91 -1.80 -22.85
N GLU A 473 -15.62 -2.43 -23.77
CA GLU A 473 -15.23 -3.67 -24.41
C GLU A 473 -13.83 -3.62 -25.07
N LYS A 474 -13.42 -2.44 -25.59
CA LYS A 474 -12.12 -2.28 -26.21
C LYS A 474 -10.98 -2.18 -25.19
N VAL A 475 -11.25 -1.55 -24.04
CA VAL A 475 -10.31 -1.49 -22.91
C VAL A 475 -10.12 -2.88 -22.32
N ASP A 476 -11.22 -3.62 -22.13
CA ASP A 476 -11.19 -5.01 -21.65
C ASP A 476 -10.38 -5.91 -22.60
N GLU A 477 -10.61 -5.80 -23.93
CA GLU A 477 -9.87 -6.55 -24.94
C GLU A 477 -8.36 -6.33 -24.85
N TYR A 478 -7.90 -5.07 -24.71
CA TYR A 478 -6.48 -4.78 -24.55
C TYR A 478 -5.88 -5.35 -23.26
N MET A 479 -6.61 -5.30 -22.16
CA MET A 479 -6.16 -5.85 -20.88
C MET A 479 -6.08 -7.38 -20.92
N ASP A 480 -7.07 -8.03 -21.54
CA ASP A 480 -7.08 -9.49 -21.73
C ASP A 480 -5.96 -9.94 -22.68
N GLU A 481 -5.76 -9.21 -23.79
CA GLU A 481 -4.66 -9.47 -24.72
C GLU A 481 -3.30 -9.26 -24.03
N ALA A 482 -3.17 -8.24 -23.16
CA ALA A 482 -1.95 -8.01 -22.40
C ALA A 482 -1.63 -9.16 -21.44
N LEU A 483 -2.64 -9.71 -20.77
CA LEU A 483 -2.47 -10.88 -19.91
C LEU A 483 -2.12 -12.14 -20.73
N ALA A 484 -2.61 -12.24 -21.97
CA ALA A 484 -2.38 -13.37 -22.86
C ALA A 484 -1.05 -13.30 -23.64
N GLU A 485 -0.37 -12.16 -23.65
CA GLU A 485 0.92 -12.00 -24.35
C GLU A 485 2.02 -12.76 -23.59
N SER A 486 2.78 -13.59 -24.28
CA SER A 486 3.87 -14.38 -23.68
C SER A 486 5.15 -13.57 -23.43
N ASP A 487 5.30 -12.43 -24.11
CA ASP A 487 6.43 -11.50 -23.98
C ASP A 487 6.00 -10.35 -23.05
N LEU A 488 6.59 -10.29 -21.86
CA LEU A 488 6.24 -9.29 -20.85
C LEU A 488 6.39 -7.85 -21.35
N GLU A 489 7.47 -7.54 -22.11
CA GLU A 489 7.70 -6.18 -22.61
C GLU A 489 6.68 -5.80 -23.68
N LYS A 490 6.25 -6.74 -24.52
CA LYS A 490 5.15 -6.49 -25.48
C LYS A 490 3.81 -6.32 -24.80
N SER A 491 3.57 -7.00 -23.68
CA SER A 491 2.36 -6.81 -22.90
C SER A 491 2.22 -5.36 -22.41
N TYR A 492 3.33 -4.65 -22.13
CA TYR A 492 3.27 -3.24 -21.72
C TYR A 492 2.64 -2.33 -22.77
N GLU A 493 2.86 -2.60 -24.05
CA GLU A 493 2.22 -1.80 -25.12
C GLU A 493 0.70 -2.02 -25.16
N LEU A 494 0.23 -3.22 -24.85
CA LEU A 494 -1.21 -3.51 -24.74
C LEU A 494 -1.82 -2.82 -23.52
N TRP A 495 -1.13 -2.82 -22.38
CA TRP A 495 -1.53 -2.04 -21.19
C TRP A 495 -1.56 -0.53 -21.47
N LYS A 496 -0.63 0.02 -22.29
CA LYS A 496 -0.67 1.40 -22.74
C LYS A 496 -1.87 1.66 -23.66
N ASN A 497 -2.19 0.73 -24.57
CA ASN A 497 -3.35 0.85 -25.45
C ASN A 497 -4.67 0.83 -24.68
N ALA A 498 -4.79 0.04 -23.59
CA ALA A 498 -5.95 0.10 -22.70
C ALA A 498 -6.13 1.48 -22.07
N GLN A 499 -5.04 2.21 -21.79
CA GLN A 499 -5.10 3.58 -21.31
C GLN A 499 -5.52 4.56 -22.43
N TRP A 500 -4.91 4.44 -23.63
CA TRP A 500 -5.30 5.21 -24.81
C TRP A 500 -4.67 4.67 -26.09
N ASP A 501 -5.49 4.27 -27.06
CA ASP A 501 -5.06 3.78 -28.38
C ASP A 501 -5.14 4.83 -29.50
N GLY A 502 -5.53 6.07 -29.16
CA GLY A 502 -5.81 7.16 -30.10
C GLY A 502 -7.28 7.30 -30.48
N THR A 503 -8.16 6.38 -30.02
CA THR A 503 -9.62 6.39 -30.27
C THR A 503 -10.45 5.99 -29.07
N SER A 504 -9.94 5.09 -28.24
CA SER A 504 -10.61 4.55 -27.05
C SER A 504 -9.61 4.41 -25.91
N GLY A 505 -10.08 4.47 -24.68
CA GLY A 505 -9.28 4.32 -23.48
C GLY A 505 -9.86 5.03 -22.27
N ILE A 506 -9.09 5.07 -21.19
CA ILE A 506 -9.52 5.57 -19.88
C ILE A 506 -8.99 6.98 -19.58
N THR A 507 -8.26 7.62 -20.48
CA THR A 507 -7.64 8.94 -20.28
C THR A 507 -8.56 10.12 -20.64
N GLN A 508 -8.03 11.34 -20.65
CA GLN A 508 -8.72 12.61 -20.98
C GLN A 508 -9.52 12.56 -22.28
N ASP A 509 -8.98 11.95 -23.31
CA ASP A 509 -9.65 11.84 -24.61
C ASP A 509 -10.61 10.64 -24.69
N GLY A 510 -10.51 9.73 -23.74
CA GLY A 510 -11.36 8.54 -23.56
C GLY A 510 -12.50 8.74 -22.58
N ASP A 511 -12.72 7.75 -21.71
CA ASP A 511 -13.90 7.65 -20.84
C ASP A 511 -13.76 8.31 -19.48
N LEU A 512 -12.53 8.48 -18.94
CA LEU A 512 -12.22 9.14 -17.68
C LEU A 512 -13.10 8.71 -16.49
N PRO A 513 -13.18 7.42 -16.12
CA PRO A 513 -13.96 7.00 -14.96
C PRO A 513 -13.26 7.34 -13.63
N TRP A 514 -11.98 7.75 -13.68
CA TRP A 514 -11.18 8.21 -12.55
C TRP A 514 -10.42 9.48 -12.88
N ILE A 515 -10.25 10.35 -11.89
CA ILE A 515 -9.37 11.52 -11.95
C ILE A 515 -8.25 11.30 -10.93
N TRP A 516 -7.01 11.20 -11.41
CA TRP A 516 -5.82 11.12 -10.58
C TRP A 516 -5.30 12.53 -10.31
N LEU A 517 -4.84 12.78 -9.10
CA LEU A 517 -4.43 14.09 -8.61
C LEU A 517 -2.93 14.15 -8.36
N VAL A 518 -2.45 13.37 -7.42
CA VAL A 518 -1.06 13.41 -6.96
C VAL A 518 -0.56 12.02 -6.60
N ASN A 519 0.75 11.79 -6.77
CA ASN A 519 1.49 10.74 -6.07
C ASN A 519 2.16 11.41 -4.86
N ILE A 520 1.93 10.90 -3.66
CA ILE A 520 2.50 11.47 -2.43
C ILE A 520 3.91 10.91 -2.19
N ASP A 521 4.87 11.75 -1.84
CA ASP A 521 6.18 11.27 -1.44
C ASP A 521 6.11 10.64 -0.03
N HIS A 522 6.85 9.54 0.19
CA HIS A 522 7.04 8.99 1.53
C HIS A 522 8.20 9.69 2.22
N LEU A 523 7.93 10.34 3.35
CA LEU A 523 8.88 11.20 4.05
C LEU A 523 9.45 10.52 5.29
N TYR A 524 10.74 10.72 5.53
CA TYR A 524 11.44 10.17 6.68
C TYR A 524 12.45 11.16 7.25
N TRP A 525 12.46 11.30 8.58
CA TRP A 525 13.59 11.88 9.31
C TRP A 525 14.71 10.86 9.38
N VAL A 526 15.86 11.19 8.81
CA VAL A 526 17.04 10.32 8.75
C VAL A 526 18.16 10.95 9.57
N LYS A 527 18.68 10.22 10.53
CA LYS A 527 19.76 10.68 11.42
C LYS A 527 21.05 10.93 10.66
N ASP A 528 21.73 12.03 11.00
CA ASP A 528 23.00 12.39 10.38
C ASP A 528 24.04 11.26 10.54
N GLY A 529 24.69 10.94 9.43
CA GLY A 529 25.65 9.84 9.34
C GLY A 529 25.04 8.52 8.84
N LEU A 530 23.73 8.28 8.94
CA LEU A 530 23.09 7.15 8.30
C LEU A 530 23.02 7.40 6.77
N GLN A 531 23.56 6.47 6.01
CA GLN A 531 23.50 6.46 4.54
C GLN A 531 22.44 5.46 4.12
N VAL A 532 21.24 5.96 3.80
CA VAL A 532 20.17 5.18 3.20
C VAL A 532 20.53 4.95 1.73
N ALA A 533 20.47 3.70 1.27
CA ALA A 533 20.72 3.36 -0.14
C ALA A 533 19.63 3.97 -1.04
N GLU A 534 19.92 4.11 -2.34
CA GLU A 534 18.97 4.65 -3.32
C GLU A 534 17.70 3.82 -3.32
N GLN A 535 16.57 4.51 -3.15
CA GLN A 535 15.24 3.90 -3.10
C GLN A 535 14.64 3.81 -4.50
N LYS A 536 14.05 2.67 -4.86
CA LYS A 536 13.14 2.58 -6.00
C LYS A 536 11.83 3.28 -5.69
N LEU A 537 10.95 3.43 -6.66
CA LEU A 537 9.60 3.96 -6.41
C LEU A 537 8.92 3.11 -5.34
N HIS A 538 8.40 3.77 -4.30
CA HIS A 538 7.64 3.06 -3.27
C HIS A 538 6.22 2.76 -3.76
N PRO A 539 5.65 1.58 -3.46
CA PRO A 539 4.25 1.29 -3.70
C PRO A 539 3.36 2.03 -2.70
N HIS A 540 2.05 1.90 -2.84
CA HIS A 540 1.09 2.37 -1.86
C HIS A 540 1.36 1.75 -0.47
N GLY A 541 1.18 2.57 0.55
CA GLY A 541 1.44 2.14 1.93
C GLY A 541 2.83 2.52 2.43
N HIS A 542 2.85 3.50 3.32
CA HIS A 542 4.04 4.02 3.97
C HIS A 542 4.52 3.03 5.04
N GLY A 543 5.62 2.35 4.84
CA GLY A 543 6.11 1.37 5.81
C GLY A 543 7.31 0.56 5.30
N TRP A 544 7.14 -0.72 5.07
CA TRP A 544 8.24 -1.67 4.79
C TRP A 544 9.05 -1.37 3.54
N SER A 545 8.52 -0.61 2.58
CA SER A 545 9.23 -0.25 1.35
C SER A 545 10.57 0.42 1.60
N ILE A 546 10.67 1.26 2.64
CA ILE A 546 11.91 1.97 2.96
C ILE A 546 13.04 1.01 3.31
N VAL A 547 12.75 -0.10 3.96
CA VAL A 547 13.76 -1.08 4.39
C VAL A 547 14.06 -2.17 3.36
N ASN A 548 13.48 -2.09 2.15
CA ASN A 548 13.72 -3.09 1.10
C ASN A 548 15.19 -3.32 0.77
N ASN A 549 16.03 -2.30 0.92
CA ASN A 549 17.45 -2.36 0.68
C ASN A 549 18.28 -1.99 1.94
N VAL A 550 17.73 -2.25 3.12
CA VAL A 550 18.41 -1.96 4.40
C VAL A 550 19.73 -2.72 4.57
N ASP A 551 19.88 -3.85 3.87
CA ASP A 551 21.12 -4.61 3.75
C ASP A 551 22.29 -3.81 3.17
N GLN A 552 22.02 -2.74 2.42
CA GLN A 552 23.01 -1.89 1.76
C GLN A 552 23.25 -0.55 2.52
N TRP A 553 22.53 -0.32 3.61
CA TRP A 553 22.70 0.91 4.37
C TRP A 553 23.98 0.89 5.18
N THR A 554 24.61 2.04 5.35
CA THR A 554 25.88 2.18 6.08
C THR A 554 25.85 3.38 7.01
N TRP A 555 26.78 3.40 7.96
CA TRP A 555 27.07 4.58 8.77
C TRP A 555 28.41 5.20 8.33
N LYS A 556 28.45 6.55 8.31
CA LYS A 556 29.69 7.34 8.14
C LYS A 556 30.34 7.62 9.46
#